data_f67025aa45f2584a9f32dca9799c9f03
#
_entry.id   f67025aa45f2584a9f32dca9799c9f03
#
_cell.length_a   1.000
_cell.length_b   1.000
_cell.length_c   1.000
_cell.angle_alpha   90.00
_cell.angle_beta   90.00
_cell.angle_gamma   90.00
#
_symmetry.space_group_name_H-M   'P 1'
#
loop_
_entity.id
_entity.type
_entity.pdbx_description
1 polymer ?
#
loop_
_entity_poly.entity_id
_entity_poly.type
_entity_poly.pdbx_seq_one_letter_code
_entity_poly.pdbx_strand_id
1 'polypeptide(L)'
;MAHSQFDLLRQRRFLPYFTVQAFGAFNDNVFRQAIIGLLGAMVAAGTMDPALRGTYAQLAPAVFILPYFLFSSIAGQFAERTEKSKLIRITTAMEIAIMSLAAVGFLLQDMRVLLVALFATGVQSTLFGPVKYSILPSVLKPEELTGGNGLVEMGTSIAVLLGMLFGGLIFAVAGEHGTQAAAVAVILLAICGNLVSRAIPRVDASAPELKIQWNPIPESLAILRLAKKQLAVRNSVLGVSWFWFTGTMLTGNLPVYAETHLGGTQTLYVFALAIFSIGVGAGSLLCEK
;
A
#
# COMPACT_ATOMS: atom_id res chain seq x y z
N MET A 1 14.13 -32.25 -4.49
CA MET A 1 14.81 -31.07 -3.96
C MET A 1 13.71 -30.07 -3.63
N ALA A 2 13.60 -29.61 -2.39
CA ALA A 2 12.65 -28.56 -2.04
C ALA A 2 13.07 -27.29 -2.80
N HIS A 3 12.25 -26.83 -3.73
CA HIS A 3 12.48 -25.58 -4.42
C HIS A 3 12.36 -24.45 -3.39
N SER A 4 13.36 -23.59 -3.30
CA SER A 4 13.28 -22.42 -2.44
C SER A 4 12.23 -21.45 -2.98
N GLN A 5 11.38 -20.90 -2.11
CA GLN A 5 10.42 -19.84 -2.50
C GLN A 5 11.10 -18.68 -3.25
N PHE A 6 12.37 -18.39 -2.98
CA PHE A 6 13.15 -17.35 -3.66
C PHE A 6 13.38 -17.64 -5.16
N ASP A 7 13.25 -18.89 -5.61
CA ASP A 7 13.33 -19.23 -7.03
C ASP A 7 12.20 -18.59 -7.85
N LEU A 8 11.08 -18.25 -7.21
CA LEU A 8 9.97 -17.50 -7.82
C LEU A 8 10.41 -16.11 -8.31
N LEU A 9 11.33 -15.46 -7.60
CA LEU A 9 11.86 -14.13 -7.98
C LEU A 9 12.70 -14.17 -9.27
N ARG A 10 13.03 -15.34 -9.79
CA ARG A 10 13.71 -15.50 -11.10
C ARG A 10 12.73 -15.85 -12.22
N GLN A 11 11.47 -16.10 -11.91
CA GLN A 11 10.48 -16.57 -12.89
C GLN A 11 9.72 -15.40 -13.51
N ARG A 12 9.68 -15.37 -14.86
CA ARG A 12 8.98 -14.34 -15.63
C ARG A 12 7.49 -14.22 -15.32
N ARG A 13 6.86 -15.29 -14.82
CA ARG A 13 5.44 -15.28 -14.44
C ARG A 13 5.18 -14.56 -13.12
N PHE A 14 6.19 -14.44 -12.21
CA PHE A 14 6.04 -13.91 -10.87
C PHE A 14 6.78 -12.59 -10.65
N LEU A 15 8.05 -12.47 -11.11
CA LEU A 15 8.90 -11.32 -10.84
C LEU A 15 8.30 -9.98 -11.24
N PRO A 16 7.72 -9.79 -12.46
CA PRO A 16 7.15 -8.48 -12.85
C PRO A 16 5.99 -8.08 -11.92
N TYR A 17 5.12 -9.02 -11.58
CA TYR A 17 4.03 -8.80 -10.66
C TYR A 17 4.54 -8.42 -9.25
N PHE A 18 5.49 -9.20 -8.72
CA PHE A 18 6.13 -8.93 -7.43
C PHE A 18 6.75 -7.53 -7.38
N THR A 19 7.45 -7.14 -8.45
CA THR A 19 8.09 -5.82 -8.56
C THR A 19 7.04 -4.70 -8.59
N VAL A 20 5.97 -4.85 -9.37
CA VAL A 20 4.90 -3.84 -9.46
C VAL A 20 4.24 -3.61 -8.11
N GLN A 21 3.87 -4.66 -7.39
CA GLN A 21 3.23 -4.53 -6.07
C GLN A 21 4.18 -3.89 -5.04
N ALA A 22 5.48 -4.19 -5.11
CA ALA A 22 6.48 -3.56 -4.25
C ALA A 22 6.67 -2.07 -4.59
N PHE A 23 6.72 -1.70 -5.87
CA PHE A 23 6.78 -0.29 -6.30
C PHE A 23 5.57 0.50 -5.85
N GLY A 24 4.35 -0.05 -6.01
CA GLY A 24 3.12 0.61 -5.55
C GLY A 24 3.15 0.84 -4.03
N ALA A 25 3.44 -0.20 -3.24
CA ALA A 25 3.56 -0.06 -1.79
C ALA A 25 4.66 0.93 -1.36
N PHE A 26 5.79 0.95 -2.08
CA PHE A 26 6.87 1.90 -1.83
C PHE A 26 6.41 3.33 -2.13
N ASN A 27 5.83 3.58 -3.31
CA ASN A 27 5.39 4.92 -3.74
C ASN A 27 4.29 5.49 -2.84
N ASP A 28 3.30 4.68 -2.45
CA ASP A 28 2.24 5.07 -1.51
C ASP A 28 2.83 5.59 -0.19
N ASN A 29 3.87 4.94 0.31
CA ASN A 29 4.52 5.33 1.56
C ASN A 29 5.46 6.52 1.39
N VAL A 30 6.17 6.64 0.26
CA VAL A 30 6.92 7.85 -0.11
C VAL A 30 5.98 9.05 -0.13
N PHE A 31 4.84 8.94 -0.83
CA PHE A 31 3.88 10.02 -0.95
C PHE A 31 3.32 10.45 0.42
N ARG A 32 2.84 9.50 1.22
CA ARG A 32 2.30 9.81 2.56
C ARG A 32 3.35 10.45 3.47
N GLN A 33 4.58 9.94 3.45
CA GLN A 33 5.63 10.48 4.31
C GLN A 33 6.14 11.83 3.79
N ALA A 34 6.14 12.06 2.49
CA ALA A 34 6.46 13.36 1.91
C ALA A 34 5.43 14.45 2.30
N ILE A 35 4.13 14.09 2.43
CA ILE A 35 3.12 15.01 3.00
C ILE A 35 3.52 15.42 4.43
N ILE A 36 3.93 14.48 5.27
CA ILE A 36 4.36 14.78 6.63
C ILE A 36 5.61 15.68 6.64
N GLY A 37 6.54 15.42 5.71
CA GLY A 37 7.72 16.26 5.50
C GLY A 37 7.36 17.70 5.09
N LEU A 38 6.44 17.86 4.13
CA LEU A 38 5.92 19.16 3.72
C LEU A 38 5.27 19.92 4.89
N LEU A 39 4.41 19.25 5.65
CA LEU A 39 3.77 19.86 6.83
C LEU A 39 4.81 20.36 7.83
N GLY A 40 5.89 19.60 8.05
CA GLY A 40 7.02 20.02 8.89
C GLY A 40 7.73 21.25 8.33
N ALA A 41 8.02 21.26 7.04
CA ALA A 41 8.68 22.38 6.35
C ALA A 41 7.83 23.66 6.39
N MET A 42 6.51 23.56 6.18
CA MET A 42 5.59 24.71 6.23
C MET A 42 5.51 25.32 7.64
N VAL A 43 5.52 24.50 8.69
CA VAL A 43 5.56 24.99 10.07
C VAL A 43 6.92 25.67 10.36
N ALA A 44 8.02 25.07 9.94
CA ALA A 44 9.35 25.65 10.12
C ALA A 44 9.53 26.98 9.37
N ALA A 45 8.90 27.13 8.21
CA ALA A 45 8.84 28.36 7.42
C ALA A 45 7.85 29.42 7.97
N GLY A 46 7.07 29.09 9.00
CA GLY A 46 6.03 29.99 9.55
C GLY A 46 4.81 30.20 8.64
N THR A 47 4.64 29.37 7.62
CA THR A 47 3.53 29.44 6.65
C THR A 47 2.30 28.60 7.08
N MET A 48 2.44 27.79 8.14
CA MET A 48 1.36 26.96 8.69
C MET A 48 1.37 26.96 10.22
N ASP A 49 0.14 27.05 10.78
CA ASP A 49 -0.06 26.91 12.23
C ASP A 49 0.28 25.46 12.68
N PRO A 50 1.09 25.27 13.74
CA PRO A 50 1.39 23.95 14.31
C PRO A 50 0.13 23.11 14.65
N ALA A 51 -0.95 23.73 15.07
CA ALA A 51 -2.22 23.05 15.35
C ALA A 51 -2.85 22.43 14.09
N LEU A 52 -2.78 23.14 12.95
CA LEU A 52 -3.24 22.63 11.64
C LEU A 52 -2.36 21.47 11.16
N ARG A 53 -1.05 21.48 11.43
CA ARG A 53 -0.17 20.34 11.14
C ARG A 53 -0.71 19.06 11.78
N GLY A 54 -1.04 19.12 13.08
CA GLY A 54 -1.59 17.97 13.80
C GLY A 54 -2.88 17.44 13.18
N THR A 55 -3.78 18.36 12.80
CA THR A 55 -5.05 18.04 12.14
C THR A 55 -4.82 17.33 10.80
N TYR A 56 -3.97 17.86 9.93
CA TYR A 56 -3.68 17.24 8.63
C TYR A 56 -2.96 15.90 8.77
N ALA A 57 -2.04 15.77 9.71
CA ALA A 57 -1.32 14.53 9.97
C ALA A 57 -2.26 13.38 10.41
N GLN A 58 -3.33 13.71 11.16
CA GLN A 58 -4.35 12.73 11.56
C GLN A 58 -5.40 12.48 10.46
N LEU A 59 -5.75 13.50 9.67
CA LEU A 59 -6.73 13.39 8.60
C LEU A 59 -6.21 12.57 7.42
N ALA A 60 -4.92 12.67 7.10
CA ALA A 60 -4.32 12.00 5.95
C ALA A 60 -4.51 10.47 5.96
N PRO A 61 -4.22 9.73 7.04
CA PRO A 61 -4.50 8.30 7.10
C PRO A 61 -5.99 7.96 6.96
N ALA A 62 -6.87 8.76 7.56
CA ALA A 62 -8.32 8.55 7.48
C ALA A 62 -8.83 8.72 6.04
N VAL A 63 -8.38 9.76 5.34
CA VAL A 63 -8.71 10.02 3.93
C VAL A 63 -8.23 8.90 3.03
N PHE A 64 -7.03 8.35 3.27
CA PHE A 64 -6.48 7.23 2.51
C PHE A 64 -7.27 5.93 2.71
N ILE A 65 -7.71 5.65 3.95
CA ILE A 65 -8.42 4.41 4.29
C ILE A 65 -9.89 4.45 3.88
N LEU A 66 -10.52 5.62 3.84
CA LEU A 66 -11.95 5.78 3.55
C LEU A 66 -12.41 5.04 2.27
N PRO A 67 -11.71 5.10 1.12
CA PRO A 67 -12.09 4.36 -0.08
C PRO A 67 -12.18 2.84 0.10
N TYR A 68 -11.40 2.24 0.98
CA TYR A 68 -11.47 0.80 1.26
C TYR A 68 -12.82 0.41 1.84
N PHE A 69 -13.40 1.22 2.72
CA PHE A 69 -14.74 0.98 3.24
C PHE A 69 -15.82 1.18 2.17
N LEU A 70 -15.66 2.19 1.32
CA LEU A 70 -16.66 2.57 0.34
C LEU A 70 -16.69 1.63 -0.87
N PHE A 71 -15.52 1.18 -1.35
CA PHE A 71 -15.38 0.57 -2.67
C PHE A 71 -14.83 -0.85 -2.68
N SER A 72 -14.44 -1.46 -1.53
CA SER A 72 -13.78 -2.78 -1.53
C SER A 72 -14.60 -3.90 -2.17
N SER A 73 -15.93 -3.94 -1.95
CA SER A 73 -16.79 -4.96 -2.56
C SER A 73 -16.92 -4.79 -4.07
N ILE A 74 -16.98 -3.55 -4.54
CA ILE A 74 -17.01 -3.21 -5.98
C ILE A 74 -15.64 -3.54 -6.60
N ALA A 75 -14.56 -3.21 -5.93
CA ALA A 75 -13.20 -3.51 -6.37
C ALA A 75 -12.94 -5.02 -6.50
N GLY A 76 -13.46 -5.82 -5.57
CA GLY A 76 -13.43 -7.29 -5.65
C GLY A 76 -14.13 -7.81 -6.91
N GLN A 77 -15.32 -7.30 -7.22
CA GLN A 77 -16.04 -7.66 -8.43
C GLN A 77 -15.29 -7.28 -9.71
N PHE A 78 -14.63 -6.11 -9.73
CA PHE A 78 -13.77 -5.73 -10.86
C PHE A 78 -12.57 -6.67 -11.02
N ALA A 79 -11.96 -7.11 -9.93
CA ALA A 79 -10.83 -8.05 -9.96
C ALA A 79 -11.22 -9.43 -10.50
N GLU A 80 -12.46 -9.89 -10.25
CA GLU A 80 -12.97 -11.16 -10.78
C GLU A 80 -13.43 -11.05 -12.24
N ARG A 81 -14.06 -9.94 -12.61
CA ARG A 81 -14.62 -9.71 -13.95
C ARG A 81 -13.60 -9.34 -15.00
N THR A 82 -12.52 -8.67 -14.61
CA THR A 82 -11.56 -8.09 -15.55
C THR A 82 -10.31 -8.97 -15.66
N GLU A 83 -9.70 -9.01 -16.86
CA GLU A 83 -8.37 -9.60 -17.06
C GLU A 83 -7.39 -9.00 -16.03
N LYS A 84 -6.78 -9.85 -15.20
CA LYS A 84 -6.01 -9.41 -14.02
C LYS A 84 -4.79 -8.57 -14.40
N SER A 85 -4.05 -8.97 -15.42
CA SER A 85 -2.91 -8.20 -15.93
C SER A 85 -3.32 -6.84 -16.52
N LYS A 86 -4.49 -6.77 -17.17
CA LYS A 86 -5.07 -5.51 -17.66
C LYS A 86 -5.47 -4.59 -16.50
N LEU A 87 -6.10 -5.14 -15.47
CA LEU A 87 -6.51 -4.36 -14.29
C LEU A 87 -5.28 -3.77 -13.57
N ILE A 88 -4.20 -4.55 -13.41
CA ILE A 88 -2.93 -4.05 -12.85
C ILE A 88 -2.36 -2.91 -13.68
N ARG A 89 -2.37 -3.03 -15.02
CA ARG A 89 -1.89 -1.95 -15.91
C ARG A 89 -2.75 -0.69 -15.82
N ILE A 90 -4.06 -0.84 -15.68
CA ILE A 90 -4.98 0.29 -15.49
C ILE A 90 -4.70 0.97 -14.15
N THR A 91 -4.59 0.22 -13.05
CA THR A 91 -4.34 0.80 -11.73
C THR A 91 -2.98 1.49 -11.64
N THR A 92 -1.93 0.94 -12.27
CA THR A 92 -0.62 1.61 -12.33
C THR A 92 -0.62 2.84 -13.27
N ALA A 93 -1.44 2.85 -14.30
CA ALA A 93 -1.63 4.06 -15.14
C ALA A 93 -2.42 5.15 -14.38
N MET A 94 -3.44 4.76 -13.60
CA MET A 94 -4.15 5.68 -12.69
C MET A 94 -3.17 6.28 -11.66
N GLU A 95 -2.23 5.50 -11.16
CA GLU A 95 -1.21 5.97 -10.22
C GLU A 95 -0.39 7.13 -10.82
N ILE A 96 0.01 7.06 -12.10
CA ILE A 96 0.71 8.17 -12.76
C ILE A 96 -0.13 9.46 -12.74
N ALA A 97 -1.41 9.37 -13.07
CA ALA A 97 -2.30 10.54 -13.06
C ALA A 97 -2.48 11.11 -11.64
N ILE A 98 -2.63 10.24 -10.65
CA ILE A 98 -2.76 10.61 -9.23
C ILE A 98 -1.48 11.25 -8.71
N MET A 99 -0.31 10.68 -9.02
CA MET A 99 0.98 11.23 -8.60
C MET A 99 1.31 12.53 -9.34
N SER A 100 0.80 12.73 -10.55
CA SER A 100 0.86 14.03 -11.23
C SER A 100 0.03 15.10 -10.50
N LEU A 101 -1.16 14.74 -10.02
CA LEU A 101 -1.97 15.62 -9.16
C LEU A 101 -1.27 15.91 -7.83
N ALA A 102 -0.67 14.89 -7.21
CA ALA A 102 0.12 15.04 -5.99
C ALA A 102 1.32 15.98 -6.20
N ALA A 103 2.00 15.87 -7.34
CA ALA A 103 3.11 16.75 -7.69
C ALA A 103 2.66 18.23 -7.79
N VAL A 104 1.50 18.48 -8.39
CA VAL A 104 0.90 19.84 -8.39
C VAL A 104 0.65 20.29 -6.95
N GLY A 105 0.10 19.44 -6.09
CA GLY A 105 -0.13 19.75 -4.68
C GLY A 105 1.17 20.06 -3.91
N PHE A 106 2.26 19.34 -4.16
CA PHE A 106 3.56 19.62 -3.58
C PHE A 106 4.13 20.96 -4.06
N LEU A 107 4.10 21.23 -5.37
CA LEU A 107 4.62 22.47 -5.96
C LEU A 107 3.84 23.71 -5.51
N LEU A 108 2.53 23.59 -5.37
CA LEU A 108 1.66 24.67 -4.87
C LEU A 108 1.63 24.72 -3.33
N GLN A 109 2.18 23.74 -2.63
CA GLN A 109 2.10 23.57 -1.17
C GLN A 109 0.64 23.58 -0.68
N ASP A 110 -0.30 23.08 -1.50
CA ASP A 110 -1.72 23.05 -1.19
C ASP A 110 -2.14 21.68 -0.62
N MET A 111 -2.45 21.67 0.68
CA MET A 111 -2.87 20.48 1.39
C MET A 111 -4.22 19.91 0.89
N ARG A 112 -5.10 20.73 0.31
CA ARG A 112 -6.38 20.27 -0.22
C ARG A 112 -6.16 19.39 -1.45
N VAL A 113 -5.28 19.85 -2.36
CA VAL A 113 -4.89 19.08 -3.55
C VAL A 113 -4.23 17.77 -3.13
N LEU A 114 -3.32 17.80 -2.14
CA LEU A 114 -2.66 16.60 -1.61
C LEU A 114 -3.64 15.61 -0.97
N LEU A 115 -4.65 16.09 -0.23
CA LEU A 115 -5.69 15.21 0.33
C LEU A 115 -6.58 14.59 -0.74
N VAL A 116 -6.92 15.34 -1.81
CA VAL A 116 -7.65 14.78 -2.97
C VAL A 116 -6.80 13.69 -3.66
N ALA A 117 -5.52 13.95 -3.89
CA ALA A 117 -4.60 12.96 -4.44
C ALA A 117 -4.49 11.74 -3.52
N LEU A 118 -4.45 11.93 -2.20
CA LEU A 118 -4.37 10.85 -1.22
C LEU A 118 -5.66 10.00 -1.20
N PHE A 119 -6.83 10.63 -1.31
CA PHE A 119 -8.09 9.91 -1.48
C PHE A 119 -8.10 9.09 -2.77
N ALA A 120 -7.65 9.68 -3.88
CA ALA A 120 -7.55 9.00 -5.16
C ALA A 120 -6.55 7.83 -5.12
N THR A 121 -5.43 7.97 -4.39
CA THR A 121 -4.50 6.87 -4.10
C THR A 121 -5.21 5.75 -3.32
N GLY A 122 -6.01 6.09 -2.31
CA GLY A 122 -6.82 5.11 -1.59
C GLY A 122 -7.81 4.37 -2.50
N VAL A 123 -8.46 5.05 -3.46
CA VAL A 123 -9.32 4.42 -4.48
C VAL A 123 -8.52 3.45 -5.36
N GLN A 124 -7.37 3.90 -5.87
CA GLN A 124 -6.50 3.08 -6.71
C GLN A 124 -5.99 1.84 -5.95
N SER A 125 -5.53 2.00 -4.71
CA SER A 125 -5.05 0.91 -3.86
C SER A 125 -6.20 -0.05 -3.48
N THR A 126 -7.43 0.45 -3.33
CA THR A 126 -8.62 -0.39 -3.13
C THR A 126 -8.91 -1.28 -4.35
N LEU A 127 -8.73 -0.76 -5.57
CA LEU A 127 -8.89 -1.54 -6.81
C LEU A 127 -7.74 -2.55 -7.00
N PHE A 128 -6.53 -2.18 -6.61
CA PHE A 128 -5.36 -3.06 -6.72
C PHE A 128 -5.37 -4.20 -5.69
N GLY A 129 -5.88 -3.97 -4.49
CA GLY A 129 -5.87 -4.93 -3.37
C GLY A 129 -6.40 -6.32 -3.73
N PRO A 130 -7.63 -6.47 -4.22
CA PRO A 130 -8.19 -7.77 -4.60
C PRO A 130 -7.40 -8.46 -5.72
N VAL A 131 -6.96 -7.74 -6.75
CA VAL A 131 -6.19 -8.34 -7.84
C VAL A 131 -4.80 -8.77 -7.39
N LYS A 132 -4.21 -8.08 -6.41
CA LYS A 132 -2.92 -8.44 -5.81
C LYS A 132 -2.90 -9.90 -5.33
N TYR A 133 -3.96 -10.35 -4.66
CA TYR A 133 -4.01 -11.72 -4.15
C TYR A 133 -4.68 -12.71 -5.12
N SER A 134 -5.68 -12.29 -5.86
CA SER A 134 -6.40 -13.18 -6.78
C SER A 134 -5.60 -13.60 -8.02
N ILE A 135 -4.52 -12.90 -8.36
CA ILE A 135 -3.60 -13.29 -9.44
C ILE A 135 -2.71 -14.49 -9.06
N LEU A 136 -2.37 -14.64 -7.78
CA LEU A 136 -1.40 -15.64 -7.32
C LEU A 136 -1.79 -17.07 -7.69
N PRO A 137 -3.03 -17.56 -7.45
CA PRO A 137 -3.43 -18.89 -7.87
C PRO A 137 -3.40 -19.13 -9.39
N SER A 138 -3.37 -18.06 -10.18
CA SER A 138 -3.32 -18.15 -11.65
C SER A 138 -1.88 -18.20 -12.19
N VAL A 139 -0.89 -17.75 -11.41
CA VAL A 139 0.52 -17.68 -11.82
C VAL A 139 1.43 -18.62 -11.04
N LEU A 140 0.97 -19.19 -9.92
CA LEU A 140 1.69 -20.10 -9.07
C LEU A 140 1.02 -21.47 -9.04
N LYS A 141 1.84 -22.52 -8.82
CA LYS A 141 1.33 -23.86 -8.53
C LYS A 141 0.79 -23.92 -7.09
N PRO A 142 -0.12 -24.87 -6.77
CA PRO A 142 -0.65 -25.01 -5.41
C PRO A 142 0.44 -25.08 -4.33
N GLU A 143 1.55 -25.79 -4.60
CA GLU A 143 2.67 -25.98 -3.68
C GLU A 143 3.49 -24.69 -3.47
N GLU A 144 3.42 -23.75 -4.42
CA GLU A 144 4.15 -22.49 -4.41
C GLU A 144 3.35 -21.35 -3.73
N LEU A 145 2.04 -21.55 -3.48
CA LEU A 145 1.14 -20.48 -3.02
C LEU A 145 1.56 -19.90 -1.66
N THR A 146 1.93 -20.77 -0.71
CA THR A 146 2.32 -20.31 0.63
C THR A 146 3.59 -19.47 0.57
N GLY A 147 4.63 -19.99 -0.12
CA GLY A 147 5.89 -19.26 -0.30
C GLY A 147 5.72 -17.98 -1.13
N GLY A 148 4.89 -18.02 -2.19
CA GLY A 148 4.59 -16.86 -3.01
C GLY A 148 3.86 -15.75 -2.25
N ASN A 149 2.87 -16.09 -1.43
CA ASN A 149 2.21 -15.13 -0.54
C ASN A 149 3.20 -14.55 0.49
N GLY A 150 4.04 -15.39 1.10
CA GLY A 150 5.07 -14.96 2.04
C GLY A 150 6.04 -13.95 1.41
N LEU A 151 6.49 -14.20 0.17
CA LEU A 151 7.34 -13.26 -0.58
C LEU A 151 6.62 -11.93 -0.86
N VAL A 152 5.35 -11.97 -1.25
CA VAL A 152 4.56 -10.76 -1.51
C VAL A 152 4.42 -9.92 -0.24
N GLU A 153 4.14 -10.53 0.90
CA GLU A 153 4.05 -9.82 2.18
C GLU A 153 5.41 -9.29 2.66
N MET A 154 6.47 -10.07 2.52
CA MET A 154 7.83 -9.60 2.79
C MET A 154 8.17 -8.39 1.92
N GLY A 155 7.95 -8.51 0.60
CA GLY A 155 8.20 -7.41 -0.35
C GLY A 155 7.40 -6.15 -0.03
N THR A 156 6.13 -6.31 0.36
CA THR A 156 5.28 -5.21 0.81
C THR A 156 5.86 -4.55 2.07
N SER A 157 6.23 -5.33 3.09
CA SER A 157 6.77 -4.82 4.36
C SER A 157 8.08 -4.05 4.17
N ILE A 158 8.98 -4.58 3.35
CA ILE A 158 10.25 -3.91 2.99
C ILE A 158 9.95 -2.61 2.21
N ALA A 159 9.05 -2.66 1.23
CA ALA A 159 8.68 -1.51 0.42
C ALA A 159 8.04 -0.39 1.27
N VAL A 160 7.17 -0.75 2.21
CA VAL A 160 6.56 0.19 3.18
C VAL A 160 7.65 0.88 4.01
N LEU A 161 8.56 0.11 4.63
CA LEU A 161 9.64 0.65 5.44
C LEU A 161 10.55 1.58 4.64
N LEU A 162 11.05 1.11 3.50
CA LEU A 162 11.93 1.89 2.65
C LEU A 162 11.23 3.14 2.11
N GLY A 163 9.93 3.04 1.76
CA GLY A 163 9.12 4.17 1.30
C GLY A 163 8.96 5.24 2.38
N MET A 164 8.72 4.84 3.62
CA MET A 164 8.64 5.77 4.75
C MET A 164 9.99 6.46 5.01
N LEU A 165 11.09 5.72 4.98
CA LEU A 165 12.44 6.27 5.15
C LEU A 165 12.77 7.24 4.03
N PHE A 166 12.58 6.83 2.78
CA PHE A 166 12.88 7.65 1.61
C PHE A 166 12.02 8.92 1.58
N GLY A 167 10.70 8.81 1.77
CA GLY A 167 9.80 9.94 1.81
C GLY A 167 10.12 10.93 2.94
N GLY A 168 10.53 10.41 4.12
CA GLY A 168 10.97 11.25 5.24
C GLY A 168 12.28 11.98 4.97
N LEU A 169 13.21 11.37 4.23
CA LEU A 169 14.50 11.96 3.90
C LEU A 169 14.42 13.03 2.81
N ILE A 170 13.42 13.03 1.95
CA ILE A 170 13.30 13.96 0.82
C ILE A 170 13.48 15.42 1.29
N PHE A 171 12.68 15.84 2.28
CA PHE A 171 12.75 17.22 2.79
C PHE A 171 14.00 17.51 3.62
N ALA A 172 14.52 16.51 4.32
CA ALA A 172 15.75 16.66 5.09
C ALA A 172 16.99 16.85 4.21
N VAL A 173 17.03 16.16 3.06
CA VAL A 173 18.18 16.19 2.14
C VAL A 173 18.06 17.30 1.11
N ALA A 174 16.86 17.50 0.53
CA ALA A 174 16.64 18.48 -0.52
C ALA A 174 16.42 19.91 0.00
N GLY A 175 16.19 20.11 1.30
CA GLY A 175 16.02 21.44 1.90
C GLY A 175 14.94 22.26 1.18
N GLU A 176 15.32 23.42 0.65
CA GLU A 176 14.43 24.33 -0.09
C GLU A 176 13.81 23.70 -1.36
N HIS A 177 14.42 22.67 -1.92
CA HIS A 177 13.91 21.94 -3.09
C HIS A 177 13.08 20.69 -2.71
N GLY A 178 12.69 20.55 -1.45
CA GLY A 178 11.95 19.39 -0.94
C GLY A 178 10.64 19.14 -1.67
N THR A 179 9.89 20.18 -2.04
CA THR A 179 8.63 20.07 -2.80
C THR A 179 8.85 19.56 -4.22
N GLN A 180 9.88 20.08 -4.91
CA GLN A 180 10.23 19.64 -6.26
C GLN A 180 10.76 18.20 -6.25
N ALA A 181 11.60 17.88 -5.27
CA ALA A 181 12.13 16.53 -5.11
C ALA A 181 11.02 15.50 -4.82
N ALA A 182 10.05 15.84 -3.97
CA ALA A 182 8.89 14.99 -3.70
C ALA A 182 8.03 14.80 -4.95
N ALA A 183 7.72 15.90 -5.67
CA ALA A 183 6.94 15.86 -6.91
C ALA A 183 7.57 14.96 -7.97
N VAL A 184 8.88 15.09 -8.20
CA VAL A 184 9.63 14.28 -9.15
C VAL A 184 9.67 12.81 -8.71
N ALA A 185 9.96 12.55 -7.44
CA ALA A 185 10.10 11.20 -6.91
C ALA A 185 8.82 10.38 -7.10
N VAL A 186 7.65 10.91 -6.69
CA VAL A 186 6.40 10.14 -6.77
C VAL A 186 5.97 9.86 -8.21
N ILE A 187 6.20 10.80 -9.14
CA ILE A 187 5.92 10.59 -10.58
C ILE A 187 6.85 9.54 -11.17
N LEU A 188 8.15 9.63 -10.93
CA LEU A 188 9.13 8.67 -11.47
C LEU A 188 8.84 7.25 -10.97
N LEU A 189 8.51 7.09 -9.69
CA LEU A 189 8.15 5.80 -9.12
C LEU A 189 6.89 5.22 -9.77
N ALA A 190 5.86 6.03 -9.98
CA ALA A 190 4.63 5.60 -10.66
C ALA A 190 4.91 5.19 -12.11
N ILE A 191 5.74 5.94 -12.85
CA ILE A 191 6.14 5.59 -14.21
C ILE A 191 6.92 4.27 -14.22
N CYS A 192 7.88 4.08 -13.32
CA CYS A 192 8.63 2.82 -13.20
C CYS A 192 7.69 1.64 -12.93
N GLY A 193 6.77 1.77 -11.96
CA GLY A 193 5.76 0.75 -11.67
C GLY A 193 4.90 0.40 -12.90
N ASN A 194 4.43 1.41 -13.64
CA ASN A 194 3.65 1.20 -14.85
C ASN A 194 4.46 0.53 -15.97
N LEU A 195 5.70 0.90 -16.17
CA LEU A 195 6.56 0.27 -17.19
C LEU A 195 6.79 -1.21 -16.88
N VAL A 196 7.07 -1.55 -15.62
CA VAL A 196 7.22 -2.94 -15.18
C VAL A 196 5.92 -3.73 -15.33
N SER A 197 4.76 -3.10 -15.11
CA SER A 197 3.45 -3.77 -15.23
C SER A 197 3.19 -4.34 -16.63
N ARG A 198 3.80 -3.76 -17.65
CA ARG A 198 3.70 -4.24 -19.05
C ARG A 198 4.37 -5.59 -19.26
N ALA A 199 5.33 -5.96 -18.42
CA ALA A 199 6.01 -7.26 -18.47
C ALA A 199 5.20 -8.39 -17.81
N ILE A 200 4.10 -8.07 -17.11
CA ILE A 200 3.23 -9.09 -16.51
C ILE A 200 2.55 -9.89 -17.63
N PRO A 201 2.67 -11.23 -17.64
CA PRO A 201 1.98 -12.08 -18.59
C PRO A 201 0.46 -11.91 -18.50
N ARG A 202 -0.24 -12.19 -19.59
CA ARG A 202 -1.70 -12.16 -19.61
C ARG A 202 -2.25 -13.18 -18.62
N VAL A 203 -3.18 -12.74 -17.78
CA VAL A 203 -3.93 -13.57 -16.83
C VAL A 203 -5.40 -13.25 -16.97
N ASP A 204 -6.17 -14.21 -17.47
CA ASP A 204 -7.58 -14.03 -17.79
C ASP A 204 -8.43 -13.79 -16.53
N ALA A 205 -9.61 -13.23 -16.75
CA ALA A 205 -10.59 -12.99 -15.70
C ALA A 205 -11.14 -14.32 -15.13
N SER A 206 -11.39 -14.37 -13.82
CA SER A 206 -11.97 -15.55 -13.17
C SER A 206 -13.47 -15.70 -13.47
N ALA A 207 -14.20 -14.58 -13.61
CA ALA A 207 -15.62 -14.53 -13.85
C ALA A 207 -16.01 -13.39 -14.82
N PRO A 208 -15.70 -13.52 -16.13
CA PRO A 208 -15.91 -12.43 -17.10
C PRO A 208 -17.37 -12.01 -17.25
N GLU A 209 -18.31 -12.92 -17.00
CA GLU A 209 -19.76 -12.68 -17.11
C GLU A 209 -20.37 -12.08 -15.83
N LEU A 210 -19.58 -11.81 -14.81
CA LEU A 210 -20.05 -11.25 -13.54
C LEU A 210 -20.70 -9.88 -13.75
N LYS A 211 -21.96 -9.73 -13.31
CA LYS A 211 -22.65 -8.43 -13.31
C LYS A 211 -22.28 -7.65 -12.07
N ILE A 212 -21.68 -6.47 -12.24
CA ILE A 212 -21.24 -5.62 -11.14
C ILE A 212 -22.47 -5.08 -10.39
N GLN A 213 -22.51 -5.33 -9.09
CA GLN A 213 -23.47 -4.78 -8.15
C GLN A 213 -22.90 -3.47 -7.58
N TRP A 214 -23.47 -2.35 -8.00
CA TRP A 214 -23.00 -1.02 -7.60
C TRP A 214 -23.31 -0.66 -6.15
N ASN A 215 -24.30 -1.33 -5.53
CA ASN A 215 -24.57 -1.14 -4.11
C ASN A 215 -23.62 -2.00 -3.29
N PRO A 216 -22.65 -1.40 -2.55
CA PRO A 216 -21.64 -2.17 -1.81
C PRO A 216 -22.22 -2.88 -0.59
N ILE A 217 -23.33 -2.41 -0.01
CA ILE A 217 -23.83 -2.92 1.27
C ILE A 217 -24.37 -4.35 1.15
N PRO A 218 -25.33 -4.66 0.24
CA PRO A 218 -25.82 -6.03 0.09
C PRO A 218 -24.73 -7.02 -0.29
N GLU A 219 -23.80 -6.61 -1.16
CA GLU A 219 -22.69 -7.45 -1.62
C GLU A 219 -21.73 -7.76 -0.48
N SER A 220 -21.30 -6.74 0.29
CA SER A 220 -20.45 -6.95 1.47
C SER A 220 -21.09 -7.89 2.48
N LEU A 221 -22.40 -7.75 2.72
CA LEU A 221 -23.15 -8.66 3.60
C LEU A 221 -23.23 -10.09 3.04
N ALA A 222 -23.37 -10.26 1.72
CA ALA A 222 -23.38 -11.55 1.06
C ALA A 222 -22.02 -12.25 1.20
N ILE A 223 -20.93 -11.53 0.95
CA ILE A 223 -19.55 -12.04 1.13
C ILE A 223 -19.30 -12.46 2.59
N LEU A 224 -19.70 -11.63 3.55
CA LEU A 224 -19.57 -11.96 4.99
C LEU A 224 -20.38 -13.19 5.39
N ARG A 225 -21.60 -13.35 4.83
CA ARG A 225 -22.42 -14.56 5.07
C ARG A 225 -21.75 -15.79 4.46
N LEU A 226 -21.18 -15.68 3.27
CA LEU A 226 -20.44 -16.77 2.63
C LEU A 226 -19.21 -17.17 3.44
N ALA A 227 -18.40 -16.20 3.88
CA ALA A 227 -17.23 -16.43 4.71
C ALA A 227 -17.58 -17.13 6.05
N LYS A 228 -18.73 -16.83 6.64
CA LYS A 228 -19.19 -17.48 7.88
C LYS A 228 -19.53 -18.98 7.70
N LYS A 229 -19.87 -19.44 6.49
CA LYS A 229 -20.26 -20.84 6.25
C LYS A 229 -19.07 -21.81 6.35
N GLN A 230 -17.86 -21.36 6.04
CA GLN A 230 -16.65 -22.16 6.08
C GLN A 230 -15.79 -21.75 7.26
N LEU A 231 -15.59 -22.66 8.23
CA LEU A 231 -14.86 -22.40 9.47
C LEU A 231 -13.42 -21.90 9.21
N ALA A 232 -12.73 -22.53 8.26
CA ALA A 232 -11.37 -22.14 7.89
C ALA A 232 -11.31 -20.71 7.36
N VAL A 233 -12.21 -20.35 6.41
CA VAL A 233 -12.28 -19.00 5.83
C VAL A 233 -12.62 -17.96 6.91
N ARG A 234 -13.62 -18.25 7.74
CA ARG A 234 -14.01 -17.38 8.84
C ARG A 234 -12.85 -17.11 9.80
N ASN A 235 -12.14 -18.16 10.22
CA ASN A 235 -11.04 -18.03 11.17
C ASN A 235 -9.85 -17.30 10.53
N SER A 236 -9.57 -17.51 9.24
CA SER A 236 -8.54 -16.76 8.51
C SER A 236 -8.89 -15.26 8.42
N VAL A 237 -10.13 -14.91 8.08
CA VAL A 237 -10.58 -13.51 8.03
C VAL A 237 -10.44 -12.85 9.42
N LEU A 238 -10.88 -13.53 10.48
CA LEU A 238 -10.75 -13.00 11.83
C LEU A 238 -9.29 -12.87 12.27
N GLY A 239 -8.43 -13.84 11.94
CA GLY A 239 -7.00 -13.81 12.26
C GLY A 239 -6.28 -12.66 11.54
N VAL A 240 -6.52 -12.48 10.25
CA VAL A 240 -5.95 -11.35 9.47
C VAL A 240 -6.48 -10.01 9.98
N SER A 241 -7.78 -9.90 10.27
CA SER A 241 -8.37 -8.68 10.83
C SER A 241 -7.74 -8.33 12.20
N TRP A 242 -7.56 -9.32 13.07
CA TRP A 242 -6.91 -9.14 14.37
C TRP A 242 -5.45 -8.74 14.22
N PHE A 243 -4.71 -9.36 13.31
CA PHE A 243 -3.32 -9.01 13.02
C PHE A 243 -3.18 -7.53 12.61
N TRP A 244 -3.98 -7.09 11.64
CA TRP A 244 -3.94 -5.70 11.18
C TRP A 244 -4.41 -4.71 12.24
N PHE A 245 -5.45 -5.06 13.02
CA PHE A 245 -5.92 -4.25 14.14
C PHE A 245 -4.79 -4.04 15.16
N THR A 246 -4.17 -5.12 15.62
CA THR A 246 -3.08 -5.08 16.60
C THR A 246 -1.87 -4.34 16.06
N GLY A 247 -1.49 -4.61 14.79
CA GLY A 247 -0.39 -3.92 14.11
C GLY A 247 -0.61 -2.41 14.02
N THR A 248 -1.81 -1.98 13.65
CA THR A 248 -2.17 -0.56 13.57
C THR A 248 -2.17 0.11 14.93
N MET A 249 -2.69 -0.57 15.97
CA MET A 249 -2.69 -0.06 17.34
C MET A 249 -1.27 0.10 17.88
N LEU A 250 -0.40 -0.88 17.65
CA LEU A 250 1.01 -0.81 18.06
C LEU A 250 1.76 0.31 17.31
N THR A 251 1.70 0.32 15.99
CA THR A 251 2.44 1.31 15.19
C THR A 251 1.91 2.73 15.38
N GLY A 252 0.61 2.91 15.58
CA GLY A 252 -0.01 4.21 15.82
C GLY A 252 0.36 4.81 17.17
N ASN A 253 0.55 3.99 18.21
CA ASN A 253 0.94 4.46 19.55
C ASN A 253 2.46 4.52 19.74
N LEU A 254 3.24 3.88 18.88
CA LEU A 254 4.68 3.76 19.00
C LEU A 254 5.42 5.10 19.11
N PRO A 255 5.07 6.17 18.34
CA PRO A 255 5.72 7.49 18.47
C PRO A 255 5.56 8.07 19.88
N VAL A 256 4.32 8.10 20.38
CA VAL A 256 4.00 8.63 21.72
C VAL A 256 4.66 7.79 22.80
N TYR A 257 4.64 6.47 22.67
CA TYR A 257 5.29 5.55 23.62
C TYR A 257 6.81 5.76 23.65
N ALA A 258 7.45 5.90 22.48
CA ALA A 258 8.89 6.15 22.39
C ALA A 258 9.28 7.46 23.08
N GLU A 259 8.49 8.52 22.90
CA GLU A 259 8.76 9.83 23.51
C GLU A 259 8.48 9.84 25.01
N THR A 260 7.30 9.35 25.45
CA THR A 260 6.84 9.51 26.82
C THR A 260 7.42 8.48 27.80
N HIS A 261 7.66 7.25 27.35
CA HIS A 261 8.08 6.15 28.24
C HIS A 261 9.53 5.72 28.05
N LEU A 262 10.08 5.88 26.84
CA LEU A 262 11.45 5.48 26.56
C LEU A 262 12.41 6.69 26.53
N GLY A 263 11.90 7.92 26.72
CA GLY A 263 12.71 9.15 26.66
C GLY A 263 13.43 9.33 25.33
N GLY A 264 12.87 8.70 24.25
CA GLY A 264 13.51 8.59 22.96
C GLY A 264 13.14 9.72 22.00
N THR A 265 13.97 9.86 20.97
CA THR A 265 13.78 10.79 19.87
C THR A 265 13.03 10.13 18.73
N GLN A 266 12.75 10.91 17.66
CA GLN A 266 12.28 10.42 16.37
C GLN A 266 13.07 9.20 15.85
N THR A 267 14.37 9.14 16.14
CA THR A 267 15.26 8.04 15.75
C THR A 267 14.85 6.71 16.40
N LEU A 268 14.46 6.74 17.68
CA LEU A 268 14.02 5.53 18.39
C LEU A 268 12.70 4.98 17.79
N TYR A 269 11.77 5.87 17.45
CA TYR A 269 10.54 5.48 16.76
C TYR A 269 10.83 4.81 15.41
N VAL A 270 11.69 5.41 14.58
CA VAL A 270 12.06 4.83 13.26
C VAL A 270 12.75 3.48 13.44
N PHE A 271 13.62 3.32 14.43
CA PHE A 271 14.29 2.06 14.73
C PHE A 271 13.28 0.96 15.17
N ALA A 272 12.36 1.30 16.05
CA ALA A 272 11.32 0.38 16.49
C ALA A 272 10.39 -0.05 15.34
N LEU A 273 10.02 0.89 14.45
CA LEU A 273 9.25 0.61 13.25
C LEU A 273 10.02 -0.31 12.28
N ALA A 274 11.33 -0.12 12.15
CA ALA A 274 12.18 -0.98 11.34
C ALA A 274 12.20 -2.42 11.89
N ILE A 275 12.38 -2.60 13.20
CA ILE A 275 12.33 -3.92 13.86
C ILE A 275 10.96 -4.58 13.63
N PHE A 276 9.88 -3.84 13.80
CA PHE A 276 8.53 -4.35 13.54
C PHE A 276 8.37 -4.83 12.10
N SER A 277 8.79 -4.03 11.12
CA SER A 277 8.69 -4.36 9.69
C SER A 277 9.56 -5.58 9.31
N ILE A 278 10.78 -5.65 9.86
CA ILE A 278 11.66 -6.81 9.69
C ILE A 278 11.01 -8.06 10.29
N GLY A 279 10.41 -7.94 11.48
CA GLY A 279 9.68 -9.04 12.14
C GLY A 279 8.53 -9.58 11.31
N VAL A 280 7.71 -8.68 10.72
CA VAL A 280 6.62 -9.06 9.81
C VAL A 280 7.18 -9.76 8.56
N GLY A 281 8.21 -9.18 7.93
CA GLY A 281 8.83 -9.77 6.74
C GLY A 281 9.46 -11.14 7.01
N ALA A 282 10.19 -11.30 8.10
CA ALA A 282 10.78 -12.57 8.51
C ALA A 282 9.70 -13.62 8.85
N GLY A 283 8.67 -13.21 9.61
CA GLY A 283 7.53 -14.08 9.93
C GLY A 283 6.80 -14.59 8.70
N SER A 284 6.59 -13.73 7.70
CA SER A 284 5.96 -14.10 6.43
C SER A 284 6.75 -15.16 5.66
N LEU A 285 8.09 -15.13 5.73
CA LEU A 285 8.95 -16.14 5.09
C LEU A 285 8.94 -17.49 5.83
N LEU A 286 8.70 -17.48 7.14
CA LEU A 286 8.68 -18.71 7.95
C LEU A 286 7.38 -19.50 7.78
N CYS A 287 6.33 -18.94 7.19
CA CYS A 287 5.05 -19.63 6.97
C CYS A 287 5.12 -20.80 5.99
N GLU A 288 6.20 -20.90 5.16
CA GLU A 288 6.40 -22.02 4.23
C GLU A 288 6.90 -23.29 4.94
N LYS A 289 7.50 -23.17 6.14
CA LYS A 289 8.04 -24.28 6.92
C LYS A 289 7.01 -24.86 7.88
#